data_d41134317d3bc0cbf2c7b48a0ca8f5b1
#
_entry.id   d41134317d3bc0cbf2c7b48a0ca8f5b1
#
_cell.length_a   1.000
_cell.length_b   1.000
_cell.length_c   1.000
_cell.angle_alpha   90.00
_cell.angle_beta   90.00
_cell.angle_gamma   90.00
#
_symmetry.space_group_name_H-M   'P 1'
#
loop_
_entity.id
_entity.type
_entity.pdbx_description
1 polymer ?
#
loop_
_entity_poly.entity_id
_entity_poly.type
_entity_poly.pdbx_seq_one_letter_code
_entity_poly.pdbx_strand_id
1 'polypeptide(L)'
;MKRAAFFFCLALLGAGPTFAQTPDTSIEIDLQEQTAYLIRNGRAVLSTPISSGRYGHLTDVGSFKVMEKERNHFSTLYGRIADARGNTIVADADSDMPVPSGGKFVAAPMRYFVRFNNTIGMHAGYLPGYPASHGCVRLPEEKAIAIFNAVDVGTPVTVFGRTPRGREMREARLRRRPRATAWPNDPRTSYPAPWWTR
;
A
#
# COMPACT_ATOMS: atom_id res chain seq x y z
N MET A 1 -43.06 -69.57 14.68
CA MET A 1 -42.75 -68.20 15.16
C MET A 1 -41.31 -67.94 14.78
N LYS A 2 -41.07 -67.15 13.67
CA LYS A 2 -39.74 -66.83 13.16
C LYS A 2 -39.42 -65.41 13.59
N ARG A 3 -38.38 -65.20 14.41
CA ARG A 3 -37.88 -63.88 14.84
C ARG A 3 -36.88 -63.39 13.77
N ALA A 4 -37.21 -62.29 13.10
CA ALA A 4 -36.29 -61.58 12.21
C ALA A 4 -35.44 -60.62 13.07
N ALA A 5 -34.12 -60.81 13.01
CA ALA A 5 -33.14 -59.90 13.59
C ALA A 5 -32.82 -58.77 12.58
N PHE A 6 -33.16 -57.51 12.94
CA PHE A 6 -32.76 -56.32 12.19
C PHE A 6 -31.35 -55.91 12.59
N PHE A 7 -30.39 -56.04 11.71
CA PHE A 7 -29.07 -55.45 11.87
C PHE A 7 -29.10 -53.97 11.49
N PHE A 8 -28.95 -53.10 12.47
CA PHE A 8 -28.81 -51.67 12.26
C PHE A 8 -27.35 -51.34 12.00
N CYS A 9 -27.02 -51.09 10.72
CA CYS A 9 -25.69 -50.71 10.31
C CYS A 9 -25.51 -49.22 10.57
N LEU A 10 -24.78 -48.86 11.67
CA LEU A 10 -24.45 -47.47 12.02
C LEU A 10 -23.29 -47.02 11.12
N ALA A 11 -23.58 -46.21 10.07
CA ALA A 11 -22.56 -45.61 9.22
C ALA A 11 -21.94 -44.43 9.97
N LEU A 12 -20.72 -44.61 10.48
CA LEU A 12 -19.87 -43.53 10.98
C LEU A 12 -19.41 -42.67 9.78
N LEU A 13 -20.06 -41.53 9.59
CA LEU A 13 -19.55 -40.46 8.70
C LEU A 13 -18.31 -39.86 9.36
N GLY A 14 -17.13 -40.30 8.95
CA GLY A 14 -15.86 -39.72 9.35
C GLY A 14 -15.72 -38.31 8.72
N ALA A 15 -15.83 -37.28 9.54
CA ALA A 15 -15.41 -35.93 9.17
C ALA A 15 -13.88 -35.92 9.02
N GLY A 16 -13.39 -36.00 7.79
CA GLY A 16 -11.98 -35.83 7.51
C GLY A 16 -11.53 -34.41 7.83
N PRO A 17 -10.24 -34.18 8.17
CA PRO A 17 -9.72 -32.86 8.45
C PRO A 17 -9.85 -31.98 7.21
N THR A 18 -10.64 -30.91 7.33
CA THR A 18 -10.73 -29.87 6.29
C THR A 18 -9.45 -29.05 6.36
N PHE A 19 -8.50 -29.34 5.49
CA PHE A 19 -7.35 -28.45 5.31
C PHE A 19 -7.86 -27.13 4.74
N ALA A 20 -7.71 -26.04 5.49
CA ALA A 20 -7.97 -24.71 4.99
C ALA A 20 -7.00 -24.45 3.81
N GLN A 21 -7.54 -24.35 2.62
CA GLN A 21 -6.75 -23.98 1.43
C GLN A 21 -6.24 -22.56 1.64
N THR A 22 -4.91 -22.38 1.58
CA THR A 22 -4.32 -21.05 1.48
C THR A 22 -4.84 -20.39 0.21
N PRO A 23 -5.33 -19.16 0.27
CA PRO A 23 -5.85 -18.50 -0.93
C PRO A 23 -4.74 -18.37 -1.97
N ASP A 24 -5.07 -18.65 -3.24
CA ASP A 24 -4.10 -18.61 -4.34
C ASP A 24 -3.41 -17.26 -4.49
N THR A 25 -4.09 -16.18 -4.10
CA THR A 25 -3.58 -14.80 -4.16
C THR A 25 -3.84 -14.07 -2.85
N SER A 26 -2.83 -13.39 -2.32
CA SER A 26 -2.95 -12.52 -1.15
C SER A 26 -1.99 -11.33 -1.25
N ILE A 27 -2.20 -10.34 -0.40
CA ILE A 27 -1.31 -9.17 -0.24
C ILE A 27 -0.74 -9.20 1.16
N GLU A 28 0.56 -8.94 1.27
CA GLU A 28 1.24 -8.70 2.54
C GLU A 28 1.86 -7.30 2.54
N ILE A 29 1.67 -6.55 3.63
CA ILE A 29 2.18 -5.19 3.79
C ILE A 29 3.03 -5.15 5.05
N ASP A 30 4.34 -5.00 4.87
CA ASP A 30 5.32 -4.81 5.93
C ASP A 30 5.52 -3.30 6.17
N LEU A 31 4.96 -2.81 7.28
CA LEU A 31 5.10 -1.41 7.67
C LEU A 31 6.52 -1.08 8.15
N GLN A 32 7.24 -2.04 8.71
CA GLN A 32 8.60 -1.84 9.21
C GLN A 32 9.59 -1.63 8.06
N GLU A 33 9.49 -2.48 7.02
CA GLU A 33 10.35 -2.40 5.85
C GLU A 33 9.80 -1.46 4.76
N GLN A 34 8.60 -0.90 4.96
CA GLN A 34 7.89 -0.08 3.97
C GLN A 34 7.84 -0.78 2.62
N THR A 35 7.36 -2.03 2.63
CA THR A 35 7.30 -2.90 1.45
C THR A 35 5.95 -3.62 1.41
N ALA A 36 5.37 -3.74 0.22
CA ALA A 36 4.21 -4.59 -0.03
C ALA A 36 4.58 -5.72 -0.98
N TYR A 37 3.94 -6.87 -0.78
CA TYR A 37 4.13 -8.07 -1.56
C TYR A 37 2.80 -8.55 -2.13
N LEU A 38 2.79 -8.98 -3.39
CA LEU A 38 1.74 -9.80 -3.97
C LEU A 38 2.19 -11.26 -3.87
N ILE A 39 1.43 -12.05 -3.16
CA ILE A 39 1.69 -13.47 -2.94
C ILE A 39 0.80 -14.27 -3.90
N ARG A 40 1.36 -15.28 -4.56
CA ARG A 40 0.61 -16.29 -5.31
C ARG A 40 1.13 -17.68 -4.96
N ASN A 41 0.23 -18.59 -4.65
CA ASN A 41 0.59 -19.98 -4.26
C ASN A 41 1.67 -20.00 -3.17
N GLY A 42 1.56 -19.13 -2.15
CA GLY A 42 2.50 -19.02 -1.04
C GLY A 42 3.86 -18.42 -1.38
N ARG A 43 4.04 -17.83 -2.59
CA ARG A 43 5.30 -17.20 -3.01
C ARG A 43 5.09 -15.74 -3.38
N ALA A 44 6.02 -14.88 -2.99
CA ALA A 44 6.03 -13.49 -3.41
C ALA A 44 6.38 -13.40 -4.91
N VAL A 45 5.41 -12.98 -5.73
CA VAL A 45 5.57 -12.80 -7.18
C VAL A 45 5.83 -11.35 -7.56
N LEU A 46 5.54 -10.41 -6.65
CA LEU A 46 5.86 -8.99 -6.78
C LEU A 46 6.23 -8.44 -5.41
N SER A 47 7.25 -7.59 -5.39
CA SER A 47 7.66 -6.79 -4.24
C SER A 47 7.75 -5.33 -4.67
N THR A 48 7.33 -4.40 -3.80
CA THR A 48 7.32 -2.98 -4.12
C THR A 48 7.52 -2.12 -2.88
N PRO A 49 8.30 -1.03 -2.97
CA PRO A 49 8.33 -0.03 -1.91
C PRO A 49 6.96 0.62 -1.75
N ILE A 50 6.66 1.06 -0.53
CA ILE A 50 5.43 1.78 -0.20
C ILE A 50 5.73 3.06 0.57
N SER A 51 4.69 3.90 0.74
CA SER A 51 4.64 4.93 1.77
C SER A 51 3.33 4.78 2.54
N SER A 52 3.41 4.22 3.74
CA SER A 52 2.28 4.00 4.64
C SER A 52 1.88 5.27 5.41
N GLY A 53 0.90 5.14 6.30
CA GLY A 53 0.45 6.21 7.19
C GLY A 53 1.56 6.76 8.07
N ARG A 54 1.61 8.11 8.18
CA ARG A 54 2.55 8.82 9.06
C ARG A 54 2.12 8.74 10.52
N TYR A 55 2.98 9.14 11.42
CA TYR A 55 2.63 9.29 12.83
C TYR A 55 1.42 10.21 13.00
N GLY A 56 0.45 9.81 13.81
CA GLY A 56 -0.87 10.46 13.97
C GLY A 56 -1.93 9.97 12.96
N HIS A 57 -1.53 9.28 11.89
CA HIS A 57 -2.42 8.73 10.86
C HIS A 57 -1.91 7.35 10.42
N LEU A 58 -1.76 6.43 11.36
CA LEU A 58 -1.14 5.14 11.08
C LEU A 58 -2.01 4.27 10.16
N THR A 59 -1.35 3.45 9.36
CA THR A 59 -2.01 2.32 8.70
C THR A 59 -2.25 1.23 9.73
N ASP A 60 -3.48 0.73 9.84
CA ASP A 60 -3.85 -0.30 10.81
C ASP A 60 -3.16 -1.63 10.48
N VAL A 61 -2.66 -2.30 11.53
CA VAL A 61 -2.13 -3.67 11.44
C VAL A 61 -3.25 -4.68 11.65
N GLY A 62 -3.17 -5.82 10.98
CA GLY A 62 -4.18 -6.88 11.11
C GLY A 62 -4.36 -7.69 9.83
N SER A 63 -5.40 -8.53 9.86
CA SER A 63 -5.83 -9.34 8.72
C SER A 63 -7.14 -8.77 8.19
N PHE A 64 -7.13 -8.42 6.93
CA PHE A 64 -8.20 -7.77 6.20
C PHE A 64 -8.51 -8.55 4.90
N LYS A 65 -9.49 -8.05 4.16
CA LYS A 65 -9.80 -8.50 2.78
C LYS A 65 -10.03 -7.28 1.91
N VAL A 66 -9.74 -7.41 0.63
CA VAL A 66 -10.13 -6.41 -0.36
C VAL A 66 -11.66 -6.25 -0.31
N MET A 67 -12.13 -5.04 -0.06
CA MET A 67 -13.56 -4.70 0.06
C MET A 67 -14.10 -4.06 -1.22
N GLU A 68 -13.25 -3.30 -1.90
CA GLU A 68 -13.63 -2.51 -3.07
C GLU A 68 -12.42 -2.22 -3.94
N LYS A 69 -12.66 -2.04 -5.24
CA LYS A 69 -11.64 -1.64 -6.22
C LYS A 69 -12.19 -0.52 -7.09
N GLU A 70 -11.48 0.60 -7.16
CA GLU A 70 -11.87 1.75 -7.98
C GLU A 70 -10.68 2.30 -8.75
N ARG A 71 -10.78 2.34 -10.09
CA ARG A 71 -9.67 2.79 -10.95
C ARG A 71 -9.35 4.26 -10.79
N ASN A 72 -10.37 5.11 -10.66
CA ASN A 72 -10.25 6.57 -10.64
C ASN A 72 -10.83 7.14 -9.35
N HIS A 73 -10.40 6.61 -8.21
CA HIS A 73 -10.85 7.08 -6.91
C HIS A 73 -10.25 8.44 -6.55
N PHE A 74 -11.03 9.26 -5.84
CA PHE A 74 -10.59 10.51 -5.23
C PHE A 74 -10.88 10.48 -3.74
N SER A 75 -9.98 11.04 -2.94
CA SER A 75 -10.21 11.16 -1.51
C SER A 75 -11.40 12.04 -1.20
N THR A 76 -12.26 11.59 -0.30
CA THR A 76 -13.36 12.43 0.25
C THR A 76 -12.90 13.30 1.42
N LEU A 77 -11.74 12.99 2.02
CA LEU A 77 -11.26 13.63 3.25
C LEU A 77 -10.04 14.52 3.00
N TYR A 78 -9.15 14.15 2.08
CA TYR A 78 -7.84 14.78 1.92
C TYR A 78 -7.64 15.33 0.52
N GLY A 79 -6.90 16.44 0.45
CA GLY A 79 -6.65 17.09 -0.82
C GLY A 79 -5.70 18.29 -0.68
N ARG A 80 -5.93 19.29 -1.47
CA ARG A 80 -5.25 20.57 -1.41
C ARG A 80 -6.24 21.73 -1.58
N ILE A 81 -5.93 22.88 -1.04
CA ILE A 81 -6.65 24.10 -1.40
C ILE A 81 -5.85 24.81 -2.48
N ALA A 82 -6.54 25.18 -3.55
CA ALA A 82 -5.98 25.91 -4.69
C ALA A 82 -6.66 27.28 -4.84
N ASP A 83 -5.92 28.28 -5.38
CA ASP A 83 -6.47 29.58 -5.77
C ASP A 83 -7.30 29.48 -7.06
N ALA A 84 -7.87 30.59 -7.50
CA ALA A 84 -8.65 30.68 -8.74
C ALA A 84 -7.83 30.33 -10.01
N ARG A 85 -6.50 30.45 -9.95
CA ARG A 85 -5.57 30.12 -11.04
C ARG A 85 -5.11 28.67 -10.98
N GLY A 86 -5.51 27.91 -9.94
CA GLY A 86 -5.11 26.52 -9.75
C GLY A 86 -3.81 26.32 -8.97
N ASN A 87 -3.15 27.38 -8.50
CA ASN A 87 -1.94 27.27 -7.69
C ASN A 87 -2.29 26.74 -6.30
N THR A 88 -1.43 25.90 -5.74
CA THR A 88 -1.64 25.34 -4.40
C THR A 88 -1.38 26.38 -3.33
N ILE A 89 -2.39 26.67 -2.50
CA ILE A 89 -2.31 27.51 -1.30
C ILE A 89 -1.98 26.64 -0.07
N VAL A 90 -2.70 25.51 0.09
CA VAL A 90 -2.47 24.51 1.15
C VAL A 90 -2.30 23.17 0.49
N ALA A 91 -1.14 22.56 0.65
CA ALA A 91 -0.81 21.29 -0.03
C ALA A 91 -1.38 20.04 0.65
N ASP A 92 -1.62 20.10 1.95
CA ASP A 92 -2.11 19.01 2.80
C ASP A 92 -3.35 19.52 3.54
N ALA A 93 -4.50 19.49 2.86
CA ALA A 93 -5.76 20.02 3.34
C ALA A 93 -6.76 18.92 3.64
N ASP A 94 -7.46 19.07 4.76
CA ASP A 94 -8.64 18.29 5.07
C ASP A 94 -9.87 18.94 4.40
N SER A 95 -10.87 18.12 4.07
CA SER A 95 -12.07 18.58 3.35
C SER A 95 -12.94 19.58 4.13
N ASP A 96 -12.76 19.66 5.45
CA ASP A 96 -13.46 20.57 6.37
C ASP A 96 -12.66 21.87 6.66
N MET A 97 -11.45 22.00 6.13
CA MET A 97 -10.67 23.22 6.29
C MET A 97 -11.34 24.42 5.63
N PRO A 98 -11.30 25.61 6.25
CA PRO A 98 -11.81 26.84 5.64
C PRO A 98 -11.11 27.11 4.30
N VAL A 99 -11.90 27.33 3.24
CA VAL A 99 -11.37 27.69 1.92
C VAL A 99 -11.36 29.22 1.80
N PRO A 100 -10.20 29.87 1.55
CA PRO A 100 -10.12 31.30 1.34
C PRO A 100 -10.97 31.77 0.17
N SER A 101 -11.41 33.04 0.18
CA SER A 101 -12.19 33.64 -0.91
C SER A 101 -11.49 33.44 -2.27
N GLY A 102 -12.21 32.95 -3.27
CA GLY A 102 -11.68 32.62 -4.60
C GLY A 102 -10.87 31.31 -4.66
N GLY A 103 -10.70 30.60 -3.54
CA GLY A 103 -10.09 29.28 -3.50
C GLY A 103 -11.07 28.14 -3.73
N LYS A 104 -10.56 26.94 -3.90
CA LYS A 104 -11.33 25.70 -3.95
C LYS A 104 -10.57 24.54 -3.33
N PHE A 105 -11.29 23.63 -2.68
CA PHE A 105 -10.75 22.32 -2.30
C PHE A 105 -10.63 21.43 -3.55
N VAL A 106 -9.49 20.78 -3.70
CA VAL A 106 -9.20 19.84 -4.78
C VAL A 106 -8.83 18.51 -4.15
N ALA A 107 -9.72 17.53 -4.28
CA ALA A 107 -9.54 16.19 -3.73
C ALA A 107 -8.28 15.50 -4.27
N ALA A 108 -7.59 14.77 -3.41
CA ALA A 108 -6.39 14.03 -3.80
C ALA A 108 -6.76 12.83 -4.70
N PRO A 109 -6.16 12.68 -5.88
CA PRO A 109 -6.37 11.51 -6.72
C PRO A 109 -5.71 10.27 -6.08
N MET A 110 -6.45 9.17 -6.02
CA MET A 110 -6.01 7.87 -5.52
C MET A 110 -6.28 6.80 -6.57
N ARG A 111 -5.56 6.87 -7.71
CA ARG A 111 -5.75 5.97 -8.85
C ARG A 111 -5.42 4.53 -8.47
N TYR A 112 -6.16 3.58 -9.07
CA TYR A 112 -6.03 2.14 -8.82
C TYR A 112 -6.21 1.79 -7.34
N PHE A 113 -7.25 2.37 -6.75
CA PHE A 113 -7.56 2.21 -5.34
C PHE A 113 -8.09 0.80 -5.04
N VAL A 114 -7.50 0.16 -4.05
CA VAL A 114 -7.90 -1.14 -3.50
C VAL A 114 -8.16 -0.96 -2.01
N ARG A 115 -9.44 -0.85 -1.61
CA ARG A 115 -9.86 -0.70 -0.21
C ARG A 115 -9.75 -2.02 0.51
N PHE A 116 -9.18 -2.03 1.71
CA PHE A 116 -9.09 -3.25 2.54
C PHE A 116 -9.51 -3.03 3.99
N ASN A 117 -9.66 -1.79 4.45
CA ASN A 117 -10.12 -1.49 5.80
C ASN A 117 -10.85 -0.15 5.84
N ASN A 118 -12.15 -0.11 6.17
CA ASN A 118 -12.97 1.11 6.26
C ASN A 118 -12.63 2.17 5.20
N THR A 119 -11.85 3.19 5.57
CA THR A 119 -11.38 4.27 4.70
C THR A 119 -9.96 4.06 4.17
N ILE A 120 -9.28 2.98 4.58
CA ILE A 120 -7.88 2.70 4.21
C ILE A 120 -7.84 1.76 3.02
N GLY A 121 -6.99 2.10 2.06
CA GLY A 121 -6.69 1.28 0.89
C GLY A 121 -5.27 1.52 0.41
N MET A 122 -4.88 0.79 -0.63
CA MET A 122 -3.65 1.04 -1.37
C MET A 122 -3.98 1.68 -2.71
N HIS A 123 -3.09 2.55 -3.21
CA HIS A 123 -3.30 3.29 -4.45
C HIS A 123 -1.98 3.80 -5.04
N ALA A 124 -1.99 4.21 -6.30
CA ALA A 124 -0.87 4.93 -6.91
C ALA A 124 -0.65 6.28 -6.21
N GLY A 125 0.61 6.60 -5.89
CA GLY A 125 0.93 7.86 -5.23
C GLY A 125 2.41 8.14 -5.11
N TYR A 126 2.75 9.36 -4.71
CA TYR A 126 4.14 9.75 -4.48
C TYR A 126 4.73 9.09 -3.24
N LEU A 127 5.93 8.53 -3.39
CA LEU A 127 6.70 7.88 -2.33
C LEU A 127 7.92 8.75 -1.97
N PRO A 128 7.89 9.47 -0.83
CA PRO A 128 9.05 10.26 -0.38
C PRO A 128 10.20 9.39 0.19
N GLY A 129 9.96 8.06 0.37
CA GLY A 129 10.90 7.11 0.96
C GLY A 129 10.75 6.98 2.48
N TYR A 130 9.64 7.45 3.02
CA TYR A 130 9.24 7.31 4.44
C TYR A 130 7.71 7.30 4.54
N PRO A 131 7.11 6.87 5.69
CA PRO A 131 5.68 6.97 5.93
C PRO A 131 5.20 8.43 5.89
N ALA A 132 4.29 8.75 4.97
CA ALA A 132 3.85 10.13 4.72
C ALA A 132 2.37 10.27 4.38
N SER A 133 1.59 9.18 4.39
CA SER A 133 0.16 9.23 4.07
C SER A 133 -0.70 9.51 5.32
N HIS A 134 -2.00 9.69 5.10
CA HIS A 134 -3.02 9.78 6.15
C HIS A 134 -3.67 8.41 6.44
N GLY A 135 -2.91 7.32 6.33
CA GLY A 135 -3.37 5.96 6.61
C GLY A 135 -3.32 5.04 5.40
N CYS A 136 -3.65 5.51 4.22
CA CYS A 136 -3.55 4.73 2.98
C CYS A 136 -2.10 4.32 2.64
N VAL A 137 -1.95 3.28 1.84
CA VAL A 137 -0.67 2.76 1.39
C VAL A 137 -0.41 3.23 -0.04
N ARG A 138 0.54 4.15 -0.21
CA ARG A 138 0.94 4.65 -1.54
C ARG A 138 1.91 3.69 -2.20
N LEU A 139 1.73 3.46 -3.49
CA LEU A 139 2.53 2.58 -4.35
C LEU A 139 3.05 3.35 -5.57
N PRO A 140 4.19 2.95 -6.17
CA PRO A 140 4.51 3.36 -7.53
C PRO A 140 3.36 2.99 -8.48
N GLU A 141 3.05 3.85 -9.46
CA GLU A 141 1.85 3.67 -10.29
C GLU A 141 1.82 2.32 -11.01
N GLU A 142 2.94 1.90 -11.61
CA GLU A 142 3.04 0.61 -12.28
C GLU A 142 2.76 -0.59 -11.36
N LYS A 143 3.15 -0.49 -10.08
CA LYS A 143 2.92 -1.53 -9.07
C LYS A 143 1.47 -1.51 -8.57
N ALA A 144 0.89 -0.31 -8.42
CA ALA A 144 -0.53 -0.15 -8.12
C ALA A 144 -1.41 -0.78 -9.22
N ILE A 145 -1.07 -0.56 -10.49
CA ILE A 145 -1.74 -1.20 -11.64
C ILE A 145 -1.61 -2.72 -11.58
N ALA A 146 -0.39 -3.22 -11.34
CA ALA A 146 -0.14 -4.66 -11.29
C ALA A 146 -0.95 -5.33 -10.16
N ILE A 147 -0.93 -4.76 -8.95
CA ILE A 147 -1.70 -5.26 -7.81
C ILE A 147 -3.21 -5.15 -8.09
N PHE A 148 -3.68 -3.99 -8.55
CA PHE A 148 -5.09 -3.76 -8.87
C PHE A 148 -5.64 -4.81 -9.85
N ASN A 149 -4.87 -5.19 -10.87
CA ASN A 149 -5.29 -6.19 -11.86
C ASN A 149 -5.17 -7.65 -11.36
N ALA A 150 -4.37 -7.87 -10.32
CA ALA A 150 -4.07 -9.21 -9.81
C ALA A 150 -4.99 -9.68 -8.67
N VAL A 151 -5.74 -8.77 -8.05
CA VAL A 151 -6.60 -9.06 -6.89
C VAL A 151 -8.06 -8.82 -7.20
N ASP A 152 -8.93 -9.49 -6.45
CA ASP A 152 -10.38 -9.32 -6.49
C ASP A 152 -10.93 -8.99 -5.10
N VAL A 153 -12.20 -8.53 -5.05
CA VAL A 153 -12.93 -8.38 -3.77
C VAL A 153 -12.91 -9.71 -3.04
N GLY A 154 -12.55 -9.68 -1.76
CA GLY A 154 -12.35 -10.89 -0.93
C GLY A 154 -10.90 -11.36 -0.85
N THR A 155 -9.98 -10.90 -1.72
CA THR A 155 -8.54 -11.22 -1.63
C THR A 155 -8.00 -10.87 -0.25
N PRO A 156 -7.33 -11.77 0.47
CA PRO A 156 -6.75 -11.49 1.78
C PRO A 156 -5.65 -10.42 1.72
N VAL A 157 -5.63 -9.56 2.74
CA VAL A 157 -4.61 -8.53 2.96
C VAL A 157 -4.13 -8.62 4.39
N THR A 158 -2.84 -8.88 4.59
CA THR A 158 -2.21 -8.90 5.91
C THR A 158 -1.30 -7.69 6.05
N VAL A 159 -1.54 -6.88 7.07
CA VAL A 159 -0.70 -5.73 7.41
C VAL A 159 0.00 -6.03 8.72
N PHE A 160 1.32 -5.95 8.74
CA PHE A 160 2.12 -6.29 9.90
C PHE A 160 3.32 -5.35 10.08
N GLY A 161 4.02 -5.52 11.21
CA GLY A 161 5.14 -4.68 11.58
C GLY A 161 4.71 -3.37 12.22
N ARG A 162 5.67 -2.50 12.49
CA ARG A 162 5.49 -1.19 13.11
C ARG A 162 5.90 -0.10 12.13
N THR A 163 5.04 0.89 11.91
CA THR A 163 5.41 2.05 11.12
C THR A 163 6.64 2.74 11.75
N PRO A 164 7.78 2.84 11.02
CA PRO A 164 8.98 3.49 11.53
C PRO A 164 8.78 5.01 11.62
N ARG A 165 9.40 5.65 12.60
CA ARG A 165 9.41 7.11 12.67
C ARG A 165 10.29 7.68 11.54
N GLY A 166 9.94 8.84 11.01
CA GLY A 166 10.68 9.46 9.90
C GLY A 166 12.19 9.60 10.14
N ARG A 167 12.60 9.79 11.40
CA ARG A 167 14.00 9.80 11.81
C ARG A 167 14.68 8.44 11.59
N GLU A 168 14.02 7.34 11.99
CA GLU A 168 14.53 5.96 11.82
C GLU A 168 14.75 5.63 10.33
N MET A 169 13.77 6.02 9.48
CA MET A 169 13.87 5.82 8.03
C MET A 169 15.02 6.62 7.41
N ARG A 170 15.21 7.87 7.85
CA ARG A 170 16.33 8.70 7.38
C ARG A 170 17.66 8.05 7.73
N GLU A 171 17.82 7.55 8.94
CA GLU A 171 19.02 6.86 9.40
C GLU A 171 19.25 5.55 8.63
N ALA A 172 18.18 4.74 8.42
CA ALA A 172 18.25 3.51 7.64
C ALA A 172 18.68 3.79 6.19
N ARG A 173 18.12 4.85 5.56
CA ARG A 173 18.51 5.28 4.21
C ARG A 173 19.98 5.71 4.13
N LEU A 174 20.48 6.43 5.15
CA LEU A 174 21.88 6.82 5.20
C LEU A 174 22.81 5.60 5.34
N ARG A 175 22.42 4.59 6.12
CA ARG A 175 23.17 3.33 6.28
C ARG A 175 23.17 2.47 5.01
N ARG A 176 22.06 2.47 4.24
CA ARG A 176 21.90 1.71 2.97
C ARG A 176 22.54 2.40 1.76
N ARG A 177 22.96 3.69 1.87
CA ARG A 177 23.74 4.31 0.80
C ARG A 177 25.04 3.52 0.67
N PRO A 178 25.35 2.92 -0.50
CA PRO A 178 26.66 2.34 -0.73
C PRO A 178 27.66 3.42 -0.31
N ARG A 179 28.64 3.07 0.52
CA ARG A 179 29.85 3.90 0.63
C ARG A 179 30.24 4.20 -0.81
N ALA A 180 30.20 5.47 -1.19
CA ALA A 180 30.75 5.86 -2.47
C ALA A 180 32.19 5.34 -2.45
N THR A 181 32.41 4.16 -3.02
CA THR A 181 33.72 3.78 -3.49
C THR A 181 34.01 4.87 -4.49
N ALA A 182 34.89 5.79 -4.11
CA ALA A 182 35.42 6.75 -5.05
C ALA A 182 35.93 5.93 -6.24
N TRP A 183 35.16 5.94 -7.30
CA TRP A 183 35.61 5.39 -8.58
C TRP A 183 36.72 6.34 -9.01
N PRO A 184 37.98 5.86 -9.10
CA PRO A 184 39.10 6.73 -9.44
C PRO A 184 38.96 7.41 -10.81
N ASN A 185 37.95 6.99 -11.59
CA ASN A 185 37.65 7.51 -12.93
C ASN A 185 36.12 7.59 -13.15
N ASP A 186 35.37 8.37 -12.33
CA ASP A 186 33.99 8.68 -12.66
C ASP A 186 33.97 9.66 -13.86
N PRO A 187 33.53 9.23 -15.07
CA PRO A 187 33.51 10.09 -16.26
C PRO A 187 32.65 11.36 -16.07
N ARG A 188 31.79 11.40 -15.03
CA ARG A 188 30.95 12.55 -14.71
C ARG A 188 31.70 13.68 -14.01
N THR A 189 32.88 13.41 -13.48
CA THR A 189 33.77 14.44 -12.88
C THR A 189 34.66 15.12 -13.89
N SER A 190 34.70 14.65 -15.13
CA SER A 190 35.56 15.16 -16.20
C SER A 190 34.82 16.03 -17.26
N TYR A 191 33.52 16.29 -17.07
CA TYR A 191 32.85 17.23 -17.95
C TYR A 191 33.22 18.68 -17.58
N PRO A 192 33.75 19.49 -18.51
CA PRO A 192 33.93 20.93 -18.28
C PRO A 192 32.55 21.54 -18.02
N ALA A 193 32.51 22.54 -17.13
CA ALA A 193 31.30 23.26 -16.81
C ALA A 193 30.58 23.71 -18.09
N PRO A 194 29.25 23.51 -18.16
CA PRO A 194 28.47 23.86 -19.34
C PRO A 194 28.72 25.34 -19.73
N TRP A 195 28.83 25.63 -21.02
CA TRP A 195 29.11 26.95 -21.56
C TRP A 195 28.13 28.06 -21.13
N TRP A 196 26.94 27.71 -20.60
CA TRP A 196 25.95 28.67 -20.08
C TRP A 196 26.21 29.12 -18.63
N THR A 197 27.27 28.70 -17.98
CA THR A 197 27.65 29.14 -16.62
C THR A 197 28.73 30.26 -16.63
N ARG A 198 29.01 30.85 -17.79
CA ARG A 198 29.90 32.00 -17.92
C ARG A 198 29.15 33.30 -18.15
#